data_72ee92004c028c0fff617d1bd6bdaacf
#
_entry.id   72ee92004c028c0fff617d1bd6bdaacf
#
_cell.length_a   1.000
_cell.length_b   1.000
_cell.length_c   1.000
_cell.angle_alpha   90.00
_cell.angle_beta   90.00
_cell.angle_gamma   90.00
#
_symmetry.space_group_name_H-M   'P 1'
#
loop_
_entity.id
_entity.type
_entity.pdbx_description
1 polymer ?
#
loop_
_entity_poly.entity_id
_entity_poly.type
_entity_poly.pdbx_seq_one_letter_code
_entity_poly.pdbx_strand_id
1 'polypeptide(L)'
;NTKAHSFIPEEYWLSNYEMVKSGLPKAEVFVYEDDATKEIYGFIGLMENYIAGLFVKEPMQANGIGSQLIAYAKSQKEKLTLEVYQKNMRAVQFYHREGFSITDEAIDENTAEVAYTMSWQK
;
A
#
# COMPACT_ATOMS: atom_id res chain seq x y z
N ASN A 1 -13.37 -3.33 -16.80
CA ASN A 1 -12.28 -4.13 -17.31
C ASN A 1 -10.93 -3.72 -16.78
N THR A 2 -10.87 -3.62 -15.45
CA THR A 2 -9.64 -3.37 -14.73
C THR A 2 -9.48 -4.44 -13.67
N LYS A 3 -8.24 -4.76 -13.34
CA LYS A 3 -7.96 -5.76 -12.32
C LYS A 3 -6.57 -5.53 -11.73
N ALA A 4 -6.37 -6.01 -10.52
CA ALA A 4 -5.07 -5.99 -9.87
C ALA A 4 -4.28 -7.22 -10.32
N HIS A 5 -3.01 -7.03 -10.61
CA HIS A 5 -2.13 -8.14 -10.98
C HIS A 5 -0.68 -7.77 -10.64
N SER A 6 0.19 -8.78 -10.67
CA SER A 6 1.59 -8.58 -10.34
C SER A 6 2.32 -7.90 -11.51
N PHE A 7 2.94 -6.76 -11.21
CA PHE A 7 3.70 -6.01 -12.18
C PHE A 7 4.55 -4.97 -11.44
N ILE A 8 5.71 -4.64 -11.97
CA ILE A 8 6.61 -3.67 -11.34
C ILE A 8 6.73 -2.44 -12.23
N PRO A 9 6.05 -1.32 -11.88
CA PRO A 9 6.19 -0.09 -12.67
C PRO A 9 7.62 0.44 -12.59
N GLU A 10 8.19 0.80 -13.72
CA GLU A 10 9.56 1.25 -13.77
C GLU A 10 9.79 2.50 -12.93
N GLU A 11 8.89 3.47 -13.00
CA GLU A 11 9.01 4.71 -12.21
C GLU A 11 9.03 4.41 -10.72
N TYR A 12 8.23 3.45 -10.28
CA TYR A 12 8.22 3.08 -8.87
C TYR A 12 9.59 2.56 -8.44
N TRP A 13 10.16 1.67 -9.24
CA TRP A 13 11.46 1.08 -8.91
C TRP A 13 12.58 2.09 -8.97
N LEU A 14 12.52 3.06 -9.86
CA LEU A 14 13.53 4.09 -9.92
C LEU A 14 13.55 4.92 -8.64
N SER A 15 12.39 5.25 -8.09
CA SER A 15 12.32 6.05 -6.87
C SER A 15 12.66 5.25 -5.62
N ASN A 16 12.56 3.92 -5.69
CA ASN A 16 12.81 3.04 -4.54
C ASN A 16 13.98 2.10 -4.78
N TYR A 17 14.85 2.45 -5.70
CA TYR A 17 15.91 1.57 -6.16
C TYR A 17 16.85 1.11 -5.05
N GLU A 18 17.22 2.02 -4.17
CA GLU A 18 18.14 1.69 -3.07
C GLU A 18 17.50 0.65 -2.14
N MET A 19 16.21 0.76 -1.90
CA MET A 19 15.50 -0.19 -1.07
C MET A 19 15.50 -1.58 -1.69
N VAL A 20 15.26 -1.65 -3.00
CA VAL A 20 15.27 -2.91 -3.73
C VAL A 20 16.67 -3.51 -3.74
N LYS A 21 17.66 -2.68 -4.03
CA LYS A 21 19.05 -3.12 -4.11
C LYS A 21 19.61 -3.64 -2.80
N SER A 22 19.14 -3.08 -1.69
CA SER A 22 19.70 -3.44 -0.38
C SER A 22 19.22 -4.80 0.13
N GLY A 23 18.61 -5.59 -0.73
CA GLY A 23 18.33 -6.98 -0.39
C GLY A 23 16.94 -7.24 0.11
N LEU A 24 15.96 -6.53 -0.44
CA LEU A 24 14.57 -6.81 -0.12
C LEU A 24 13.99 -7.68 -1.25
N PRO A 25 14.49 -8.91 -1.40
CA PRO A 25 14.14 -9.75 -2.55
C PRO A 25 12.71 -10.22 -2.53
N LYS A 26 12.01 -10.00 -1.42
CA LYS A 26 10.61 -10.43 -1.28
C LYS A 26 9.62 -9.30 -1.41
N ALA A 27 10.06 -8.15 -1.94
CA ALA A 27 9.14 -7.08 -2.24
C ALA A 27 8.24 -7.51 -3.39
N GLU A 28 6.93 -7.35 -3.18
CA GLU A 28 5.93 -7.69 -4.18
C GLU A 28 5.14 -6.44 -4.53
N VAL A 29 4.95 -6.18 -5.81
CA VAL A 29 4.17 -5.02 -6.24
C VAL A 29 3.02 -5.51 -7.10
N PHE A 30 1.81 -5.12 -6.71
CA PHE A 30 0.61 -5.44 -7.47
C PHE A 30 0.03 -4.13 -7.98
N VAL A 31 -0.38 -4.13 -9.24
CA VAL A 31 -0.91 -2.93 -9.87
C VAL A 31 -2.36 -3.12 -10.28
N TYR A 32 -3.07 -2.00 -10.33
CA TYR A 32 -4.43 -1.94 -10.86
C TYR A 32 -4.33 -1.29 -12.23
N GLU A 33 -4.59 -2.06 -13.27
CA GLU A 33 -4.40 -1.65 -14.66
C GLU A 33 -5.71 -1.69 -15.42
N ASP A 34 -5.92 -0.69 -16.26
CA ASP A 34 -7.05 -0.67 -17.19
C ASP A 34 -6.75 -1.64 -18.34
N ASP A 35 -7.61 -2.63 -18.55
CA ASP A 35 -7.39 -3.64 -19.58
C ASP A 35 -7.37 -3.07 -20.99
N ALA A 36 -8.14 -2.04 -21.23
CA ALA A 36 -8.27 -1.46 -22.57
C ALA A 36 -7.09 -0.55 -22.92
N THR A 37 -6.69 0.31 -21.99
CA THR A 37 -5.67 1.32 -22.27
C THR A 37 -4.30 0.93 -21.76
N LYS A 38 -4.22 -0.08 -20.89
CA LYS A 38 -2.99 -0.50 -20.20
C LYS A 38 -2.45 0.58 -19.26
N GLU A 39 -3.28 1.55 -18.91
CA GLU A 39 -2.88 2.58 -17.97
C GLU A 39 -2.94 2.05 -16.54
N ILE A 40 -1.93 2.35 -15.74
CA ILE A 40 -1.87 1.92 -14.34
C ILE A 40 -2.53 3.01 -13.49
N TYR A 41 -3.59 2.63 -12.78
CA TYR A 41 -4.34 3.55 -11.92
C TYR A 41 -3.87 3.54 -10.48
N GLY A 42 -3.15 2.51 -10.07
CA GLY A 42 -2.63 2.44 -8.72
C GLY A 42 -1.80 1.20 -8.50
N PHE A 43 -1.14 1.15 -7.34
CA PHE A 43 -0.34 -0.03 -6.98
C PHE A 43 -0.24 -0.15 -5.47
N ILE A 44 0.07 -1.36 -5.01
CA ILE A 44 0.38 -1.63 -3.62
C ILE A 44 1.69 -2.41 -3.57
N GLY A 45 2.60 -1.99 -2.71
CA GLY A 45 3.88 -2.67 -2.52
C GLY A 45 3.90 -3.36 -1.18
N LEU A 46 4.27 -4.63 -1.17
CA LEU A 46 4.33 -5.44 0.04
C LEU A 46 5.75 -5.94 0.26
N MET A 47 6.18 -5.91 1.51
CA MET A 47 7.41 -6.59 1.94
C MET A 47 7.00 -7.59 2.98
N GLU A 48 6.89 -8.85 2.59
CA GLU A 48 6.32 -9.91 3.40
C GLU A 48 4.89 -9.53 3.82
N ASN A 49 4.64 -9.27 5.10
CA ASN A 49 3.31 -8.88 5.58
C ASN A 49 3.15 -7.37 5.77
N TYR A 50 4.17 -6.61 5.40
CA TYR A 50 4.19 -5.17 5.60
C TYR A 50 3.79 -4.44 4.31
N ILE A 51 2.83 -3.54 4.41
CA ILE A 51 2.44 -2.69 3.28
C ILE A 51 3.43 -1.53 3.25
N ALA A 52 4.36 -1.57 2.30
CA ALA A 52 5.38 -0.53 2.16
C ALA A 52 4.83 0.72 1.49
N GLY A 53 3.80 0.57 0.67
CA GLY A 53 3.19 1.71 0.03
C GLY A 53 1.91 1.34 -0.69
N LEU A 54 1.01 2.30 -0.76
CA LEU A 54 -0.23 2.19 -1.51
C LEU A 54 -0.43 3.51 -2.22
N PHE A 55 -0.55 3.46 -3.53
CA PHE A 55 -0.75 4.65 -4.34
C PHE A 55 -1.93 4.45 -5.29
N VAL A 56 -2.79 5.46 -5.37
CA VAL A 56 -3.86 5.50 -6.37
C VAL A 56 -3.79 6.85 -7.06
N LYS A 57 -3.80 6.82 -8.38
CA LYS A 57 -3.77 8.02 -9.20
C LYS A 57 -4.91 8.95 -8.79
N GLU A 58 -4.61 10.22 -8.61
CA GLU A 58 -5.55 11.16 -8.03
C GLU A 58 -6.94 11.17 -8.67
N PRO A 59 -7.08 11.23 -10.00
CA PRO A 59 -8.41 11.21 -10.60
C PRO A 59 -9.20 9.93 -10.32
N MET A 60 -8.51 8.86 -9.89
CA MET A 60 -9.12 7.55 -9.67
C MET A 60 -9.35 7.22 -8.21
N GLN A 61 -9.00 8.12 -7.28
CA GLN A 61 -9.05 7.80 -5.86
C GLN A 61 -10.46 7.51 -5.34
N ALA A 62 -11.48 8.08 -5.95
CA ALA A 62 -12.85 7.88 -5.53
C ALA A 62 -13.52 6.64 -6.13
N ASN A 63 -12.78 5.85 -6.92
CA ASN A 63 -13.35 4.72 -7.66
C ASN A 63 -13.16 3.35 -7.00
N GLY A 64 -12.77 3.32 -5.73
CA GLY A 64 -12.63 2.07 -5.00
C GLY A 64 -11.39 1.26 -5.37
N ILE A 65 -10.43 1.85 -6.07
CA ILE A 65 -9.22 1.14 -6.49
C ILE A 65 -8.36 0.79 -5.29
N GLY A 66 -8.22 1.71 -4.33
CA GLY A 66 -7.49 1.42 -3.10
C GLY A 66 -8.05 0.23 -2.35
N SER A 67 -9.38 0.15 -2.25
CA SER A 67 -10.05 -0.98 -1.60
C SER A 67 -9.81 -2.28 -2.35
N GLN A 68 -9.78 -2.24 -3.68
CA GLN A 68 -9.51 -3.43 -4.47
C GLN A 68 -8.07 -3.90 -4.33
N LEU A 69 -7.13 -2.97 -4.27
CA LEU A 69 -5.72 -3.32 -4.03
C LEU A 69 -5.53 -3.94 -2.65
N ILE A 70 -6.17 -3.38 -1.64
CA ILE A 70 -6.13 -3.93 -0.28
C ILE A 70 -6.77 -5.33 -0.27
N ALA A 71 -7.90 -5.50 -0.93
CA ALA A 71 -8.57 -6.80 -0.99
C ALA A 71 -7.67 -7.84 -1.65
N TYR A 72 -6.98 -7.45 -2.70
CA TYR A 72 -6.06 -8.37 -3.36
C TYR A 72 -4.91 -8.76 -2.43
N ALA A 73 -4.33 -7.78 -1.74
CA ALA A 73 -3.25 -8.07 -0.78
C ALA A 73 -3.73 -9.01 0.32
N LYS A 74 -4.95 -8.82 0.81
CA LYS A 74 -5.53 -9.71 1.82
C LYS A 74 -5.69 -11.13 1.31
N SER A 75 -5.95 -11.30 0.02
CA SER A 75 -6.09 -12.62 -0.57
C SER A 75 -4.75 -13.37 -0.63
N GLN A 76 -3.65 -12.65 -0.54
CA GLN A 76 -2.30 -13.22 -0.65
C GLN A 76 -1.63 -13.43 0.69
N LYS A 77 -2.18 -12.89 1.77
CA LYS A 77 -1.52 -12.89 3.08
C LYS A 77 -2.49 -13.28 4.18
N GLU A 78 -1.95 -13.83 5.27
CA GLU A 78 -2.72 -14.14 6.47
C GLU A 78 -2.90 -12.92 7.36
N LYS A 79 -1.96 -11.99 7.28
CA LYS A 79 -1.99 -10.77 8.05
C LYS A 79 -1.27 -9.67 7.29
N LEU A 80 -1.58 -8.42 7.61
CA LEU A 80 -0.93 -7.27 7.00
C LEU A 80 -0.72 -6.20 8.07
N THR A 81 0.41 -5.49 7.98
CA THR A 81 0.69 -4.35 8.84
C THR A 81 1.09 -3.16 7.98
N LEU A 82 0.93 -1.98 8.52
CA LEU A 82 1.36 -0.75 7.85
C LEU A 82 1.65 0.33 8.89
N GLU A 83 2.33 1.38 8.45
CA GLU A 83 2.53 2.57 9.25
C GLU A 83 1.90 3.77 8.56
N VAL A 84 1.28 4.64 9.35
CA VAL A 84 0.62 5.83 8.83
C VAL A 84 0.72 6.94 9.86
N TYR A 85 0.97 8.17 9.42
CA TYR A 85 1.02 9.29 10.34
C TYR A 85 -0.36 9.63 10.89
N GLN A 86 -0.41 9.92 12.20
CA GLN A 86 -1.66 10.29 12.86
C GLN A 86 -2.36 11.45 12.15
N LYS A 87 -1.62 12.43 11.71
CA LYS A 87 -2.21 13.60 11.07
C LYS A 87 -2.78 13.32 9.68
N ASN A 88 -2.43 12.18 9.10
CA ASN A 88 -3.04 11.77 7.84
C ASN A 88 -4.35 11.05 8.14
N MET A 89 -5.33 11.81 8.62
CA MET A 89 -6.59 11.26 9.08
C MET A 89 -7.37 10.54 7.99
N ARG A 90 -7.24 11.01 6.76
CA ARG A 90 -7.91 10.38 5.63
C ARG A 90 -7.42 8.95 5.42
N ALA A 91 -6.10 8.76 5.49
CA ALA A 91 -5.52 7.42 5.35
C ALA A 91 -5.89 6.54 6.54
N VAL A 92 -5.81 7.09 7.76
CA VAL A 92 -6.18 6.32 8.97
C VAL A 92 -7.61 5.83 8.86
N GLN A 93 -8.53 6.70 8.45
CA GLN A 93 -9.94 6.33 8.28
C GLN A 93 -10.12 5.30 7.17
N PHE A 94 -9.39 5.46 6.08
CA PHE A 94 -9.44 4.51 4.98
C PHE A 94 -9.04 3.11 5.45
N TYR A 95 -7.89 2.99 6.10
CA TYR A 95 -7.44 1.68 6.57
C TYR A 95 -8.35 1.10 7.64
N HIS A 96 -8.91 1.96 8.48
CA HIS A 96 -9.86 1.50 9.49
C HIS A 96 -11.09 0.88 8.82
N ARG A 97 -11.61 1.53 7.78
CA ARG A 97 -12.75 0.98 7.03
C ARG A 97 -12.40 -0.32 6.33
N GLU A 98 -11.12 -0.49 5.98
CA GLU A 98 -10.66 -1.73 5.34
C GLU A 98 -10.37 -2.84 6.33
N GLY A 99 -10.65 -2.63 7.60
CA GLY A 99 -10.53 -3.67 8.61
C GLY A 99 -9.23 -3.66 9.40
N PHE A 100 -8.43 -2.63 9.26
CA PHE A 100 -7.20 -2.49 10.04
C PHE A 100 -7.49 -1.79 11.35
N SER A 101 -6.75 -2.16 12.38
CA SER A 101 -6.84 -1.54 13.71
C SER A 101 -5.50 -0.99 14.13
N ILE A 102 -5.51 0.10 14.89
CA ILE A 102 -4.28 0.66 15.44
C ILE A 102 -3.76 -0.28 16.53
N THR A 103 -2.55 -0.77 16.35
CA THR A 103 -1.93 -1.70 17.29
C THR A 103 -0.75 -1.10 18.04
N ASP A 104 -0.22 0.02 17.54
CA ASP A 104 0.90 0.68 18.21
C ASP A 104 0.97 2.13 17.73
N GLU A 105 1.65 2.97 18.51
CA GLU A 105 1.96 4.33 18.07
C GLU A 105 3.33 4.72 18.59
N ALA A 106 4.04 5.53 17.80
CA ALA A 106 5.37 5.97 18.15
C ALA A 106 5.64 7.31 17.49
N ILE A 107 6.64 8.02 18.00
CA ILE A 107 7.04 9.29 17.39
C ILE A 107 8.16 8.98 16.41
N ASP A 108 7.95 9.42 15.16
CA ASP A 108 8.98 9.30 14.13
C ASP A 108 10.09 10.29 14.43
N GLU A 109 11.30 9.80 14.66
CA GLU A 109 12.43 10.63 15.03
C GLU A 109 12.81 11.65 13.97
N ASN A 110 12.58 11.35 12.71
CA ASN A 110 12.95 12.24 11.61
C ASN A 110 12.00 13.41 11.44
N THR A 111 10.72 13.22 11.76
CA THR A 111 9.71 14.24 11.54
C THR A 111 9.07 14.77 12.82
N ALA A 112 9.33 14.11 13.96
CA ALA A 112 8.71 14.40 15.24
C ALA A 112 7.17 14.25 15.21
N GLU A 113 6.66 13.52 14.21
CA GLU A 113 5.23 13.27 14.06
C GLU A 113 4.87 11.91 14.64
N VAL A 114 3.65 11.80 15.18
CA VAL A 114 3.14 10.52 15.66
C VAL A 114 2.76 9.64 14.48
N ALA A 115 3.24 8.41 14.49
CA ALA A 115 2.89 7.42 13.49
C ALA A 115 2.18 6.25 14.16
N TYR A 116 1.14 5.76 13.52
CA TYR A 116 0.42 4.57 13.98
C TYR A 116 0.88 3.36 13.21
N THR A 117 0.99 2.23 13.90
CA THR A 117 1.06 0.93 13.24
C THR A 117 -0.36 0.39 13.22
N MET A 118 -0.83 0.03 12.06
CA MET A 118 -2.15 -0.57 11.91
C MET A 118 -1.99 -1.98 11.40
N SER A 119 -2.85 -2.88 11.84
CA SER A 119 -2.74 -4.30 11.51
C SER A 119 -4.09 -4.89 11.17
N TRP A 120 -4.05 -5.85 10.26
CA TRP A 120 -5.19 -6.67 9.89
C TRP A 120 -4.78 -8.13 9.94
N GLN A 121 -5.67 -9.00 10.41
CA GLN A 121 -5.43 -10.43 10.42
C GLN A 121 -6.67 -11.14 9.92
N LYS A 122 -6.44 -12.15 9.10
CA LYS A 122 -7.50 -12.97 8.51
C LYS A 122 -8.29 -13.75 9.56
#